data_40811283b4bad67490c759f4ec4da47e
#
_entry.id   40811283b4bad67490c759f4ec4da47e
#
_cell.length_a   1.000
_cell.length_b   1.000
_cell.length_c   1.000
_cell.angle_alpha   90.00
_cell.angle_beta   90.00
_cell.angle_gamma   90.00
#
_symmetry.space_group_name_H-M   'P 1'
#
loop_
_entity.id
_entity.type
_entity.pdbx_description
1 polymer ?
#
loop_
_entity_poly.entity_id
_entity_poly.type
_entity_poly.pdbx_seq_one_letter_code
_entity_poly.pdbx_strand_id
1 'polypeptide(L)'
;MCIRDRMTTAAEKSMETKTRSSHKILEIVMHVVFLLAACVSILAVVLICLFIFVNGVPAISKIGVFDFLLGEKWKPNDTPASYGILPMILGSIYITAGAVLVGVPIGLLTAIFMSHFCPKKLYGVFKPMINLLAGIPSIVYGFFGIIVIVPLVRQHIGGDGNSILTASVLLGIMILPTVVGLSESSMNAVPSSYYEGALALGATHERAVATVIFPAARSGIMPSVILGIGRAIGETMAVIMVAGNQARMPKGILEGVRTLTANIVTEMGYAADLHYDALIGTGVVLFVFILILNICFSLLNKKKN
;
A
#
# COMPACT_ATOMS: atom_id res chain seq x y z
N MET A 1 -0.03 7.03 71.60
CA MET A 1 0.41 6.43 70.39
C MET A 1 -0.78 5.95 69.52
N CYS A 2 -1.91 6.66 69.49
CA CYS A 2 -3.13 6.15 68.82
C CYS A 2 -3.93 7.17 68.02
N ILE A 3 -3.56 8.45 68.01
CA ILE A 3 -4.28 9.49 67.20
C ILE A 3 -3.51 9.85 65.89
N ARG A 4 -2.19 9.77 65.95
CA ARG A 4 -1.32 10.07 64.79
C ARG A 4 -1.41 9.02 63.69
N ASP A 5 -1.58 7.73 64.02
CA ASP A 5 -1.72 6.63 63.06
C ASP A 5 -3.09 6.64 62.33
N ARG A 6 -4.16 7.14 62.98
CA ARG A 6 -5.47 7.28 62.33
C ARG A 6 -5.54 8.45 61.35
N MET A 7 -4.77 9.51 61.56
CA MET A 7 -4.73 10.66 60.63
C MET A 7 -3.93 10.36 59.39
N THR A 8 -2.83 9.58 59.49
CA THR A 8 -2.04 9.15 58.31
C THR A 8 -2.81 8.17 57.41
N THR A 9 -3.51 7.21 57.97
CA THR A 9 -4.35 6.25 57.21
C THR A 9 -5.57 6.91 56.55
N ALA A 10 -6.16 7.94 57.18
CA ALA A 10 -7.27 8.68 56.56
C ALA A 10 -6.81 9.58 55.40
N ALA A 11 -5.63 10.21 55.52
CA ALA A 11 -5.03 11.02 54.48
C ALA A 11 -4.55 10.18 53.28
N GLU A 12 -3.93 9.02 53.51
CA GLU A 12 -3.55 8.05 52.46
C GLU A 12 -4.78 7.52 51.70
N LYS A 13 -5.82 7.12 52.41
CA LYS A 13 -7.08 6.63 51.81
C LYS A 13 -7.80 7.71 51.00
N SER A 14 -7.71 8.99 51.42
CA SER A 14 -8.26 10.14 50.71
C SER A 14 -7.45 10.45 49.45
N MET A 15 -6.12 10.30 49.47
CA MET A 15 -5.26 10.46 48.29
C MET A 15 -5.45 9.30 47.30
N GLU A 16 -5.55 8.05 47.76
CA GLU A 16 -5.84 6.91 46.89
C GLU A 16 -7.21 7.01 46.21
N THR A 17 -8.25 7.45 46.91
CA THR A 17 -9.57 7.66 46.30
C THR A 17 -9.60 8.80 45.30
N LYS A 18 -8.83 9.88 45.52
CA LYS A 18 -8.74 11.03 44.64
C LYS A 18 -7.94 10.72 43.39
N THR A 19 -6.85 9.97 43.48
CA THR A 19 -6.07 9.46 42.33
C THR A 19 -6.88 8.45 41.53
N ARG A 20 -7.60 7.53 42.16
CA ARG A 20 -8.46 6.53 41.51
C ARG A 20 -9.64 7.17 40.77
N SER A 21 -10.20 8.28 41.30
CA SER A 21 -11.27 9.05 40.64
C SER A 21 -10.73 9.83 39.41
N SER A 22 -9.55 10.46 39.53
CA SER A 22 -8.91 11.18 38.45
C SER A 22 -8.51 10.22 37.31
N HIS A 23 -8.01 9.02 37.58
CA HIS A 23 -7.73 8.01 36.58
C HIS A 23 -8.99 7.52 35.87
N LYS A 24 -10.11 7.33 36.57
CA LYS A 24 -11.38 6.96 35.95
C LYS A 24 -11.91 8.02 35.00
N ILE A 25 -11.82 9.30 35.36
CA ILE A 25 -12.24 10.40 34.50
C ILE A 25 -11.35 10.45 33.25
N LEU A 26 -10.04 10.33 33.40
CA LEU A 26 -9.10 10.29 32.26
C LEU A 26 -9.39 9.11 31.35
N GLU A 27 -9.67 7.93 31.91
CA GLU A 27 -10.02 6.72 31.16
C GLU A 27 -11.32 6.91 30.34
N ILE A 28 -12.35 7.51 30.95
CA ILE A 28 -13.61 7.84 30.26
C ILE A 28 -13.37 8.84 29.14
N VAL A 29 -12.61 9.90 29.41
CA VAL A 29 -12.27 10.92 28.41
C VAL A 29 -11.52 10.29 27.23
N MET A 30 -10.50 9.47 27.52
CA MET A 30 -9.75 8.77 26.46
C MET A 30 -10.64 7.81 25.66
N HIS A 31 -11.54 7.10 26.32
CA HIS A 31 -12.49 6.21 25.63
C HIS A 31 -13.41 7.00 24.69
N VAL A 32 -13.95 8.14 25.14
CA VAL A 32 -14.79 9.02 24.31
C VAL A 32 -13.99 9.58 23.13
N VAL A 33 -12.76 10.04 23.36
CA VAL A 33 -11.89 10.56 22.30
C VAL A 33 -11.60 9.49 21.24
N PHE A 34 -11.25 8.28 21.65
CA PHE A 34 -11.02 7.18 20.71
C PHE A 34 -12.29 6.77 19.97
N LEU A 35 -13.45 6.74 20.65
CA LEU A 35 -14.73 6.47 20.02
C LEU A 35 -15.06 7.53 18.95
N LEU A 36 -14.93 8.82 19.30
CA LEU A 36 -15.15 9.90 18.35
C LEU A 36 -14.20 9.83 17.16
N ALA A 37 -12.90 9.57 17.38
CA ALA A 37 -11.93 9.42 16.31
C ALA A 37 -12.29 8.23 15.38
N ALA A 38 -12.72 7.11 15.94
CA ALA A 38 -13.19 5.97 15.16
C ALA A 38 -14.45 6.30 14.35
N CYS A 39 -15.44 6.96 14.96
CA CYS A 39 -16.66 7.40 14.26
C CYS A 39 -16.37 8.35 13.12
N VAL A 40 -15.49 9.35 13.34
CA VAL A 40 -15.08 10.32 12.31
C VAL A 40 -14.37 9.60 11.15
N SER A 41 -13.47 8.64 11.44
CA SER A 41 -12.79 7.86 10.41
C SER A 41 -13.76 7.06 9.55
N ILE A 42 -14.71 6.36 10.17
CA ILE A 42 -15.73 5.58 9.45
C ILE A 42 -16.62 6.50 8.63
N LEU A 43 -17.08 7.61 9.21
CA LEU A 43 -17.92 8.59 8.52
C LEU A 43 -17.21 9.17 7.28
N ALA A 44 -15.92 9.52 7.40
CA ALA A 44 -15.14 10.05 6.28
C ALA A 44 -15.06 9.03 5.13
N VAL A 45 -14.79 7.75 5.42
CA VAL A 45 -14.76 6.68 4.40
C VAL A 45 -16.12 6.52 3.72
N VAL A 46 -17.20 6.49 4.51
CA VAL A 46 -18.58 6.38 3.97
C VAL A 46 -18.91 7.57 3.08
N LEU A 47 -18.59 8.80 3.49
CA LEU A 47 -18.83 10.00 2.68
C LEU A 47 -18.05 9.96 1.36
N ILE A 48 -16.77 9.55 1.37
CA ILE A 48 -15.97 9.42 0.16
C ILE A 48 -16.60 8.37 -0.78
N CYS A 49 -16.95 7.20 -0.25
CA CYS A 49 -17.61 6.16 -1.04
C CYS A 49 -18.93 6.68 -1.64
N LEU A 50 -19.80 7.28 -0.83
CA LEU A 50 -21.06 7.84 -1.30
C LEU A 50 -20.83 8.85 -2.41
N PHE A 51 -19.91 9.80 -2.23
CA PHE A 51 -19.60 10.81 -3.24
C PHE A 51 -19.16 10.20 -4.57
N ILE A 52 -18.22 9.24 -4.54
CA ILE A 52 -17.70 8.60 -5.74
C ILE A 52 -18.79 7.81 -6.45
N PHE A 53 -19.61 7.02 -5.72
CA PHE A 53 -20.66 6.20 -6.33
C PHE A 53 -21.85 7.01 -6.85
N VAL A 54 -22.30 8.03 -6.10
CA VAL A 54 -23.43 8.89 -6.52
C VAL A 54 -23.12 9.67 -7.79
N ASN A 55 -21.89 10.12 -7.97
CA ASN A 55 -21.51 10.89 -9.16
C ASN A 55 -20.96 9.99 -10.29
N GLY A 56 -20.19 8.97 -9.97
CA GLY A 56 -19.51 8.16 -10.98
C GLY A 56 -20.39 7.10 -11.65
N VAL A 57 -21.33 6.46 -10.92
CA VAL A 57 -22.20 5.43 -11.49
C VAL A 57 -23.16 6.00 -12.56
N PRO A 58 -23.82 7.15 -12.37
CA PRO A 58 -24.62 7.77 -13.44
C PRO A 58 -23.83 8.11 -14.68
N ALA A 59 -22.56 8.54 -14.54
CA ALA A 59 -21.69 8.83 -15.68
C ALA A 59 -21.39 7.55 -16.49
N ILE A 60 -21.02 6.47 -15.81
CA ILE A 60 -20.79 5.17 -16.43
C ILE A 60 -22.06 4.69 -17.18
N SER A 61 -23.23 4.90 -16.57
CA SER A 61 -24.52 4.53 -17.20
C SER A 61 -24.83 5.38 -18.45
N LYS A 62 -24.51 6.69 -18.44
CA LYS A 62 -24.72 7.59 -19.58
C LYS A 62 -23.79 7.26 -20.75
N ILE A 63 -22.54 6.88 -20.48
CA ILE A 63 -21.54 6.53 -21.49
C ILE A 63 -21.82 5.11 -22.05
N GLY A 64 -22.33 4.22 -21.21
CA GLY A 64 -22.46 2.79 -21.46
C GLY A 64 -21.35 2.01 -20.76
N VAL A 65 -21.74 1.04 -19.94
CA VAL A 65 -20.80 0.26 -19.11
C VAL A 65 -19.72 -0.43 -19.93
N PHE A 66 -20.12 -1.03 -21.07
CA PHE A 66 -19.16 -1.73 -21.95
C PHE A 66 -18.26 -0.77 -22.70
N ASP A 67 -18.78 0.33 -23.21
CA ASP A 67 -17.99 1.35 -23.92
C ASP A 67 -17.00 2.04 -22.98
N PHE A 68 -17.40 2.23 -21.72
CA PHE A 68 -16.52 2.80 -20.70
C PHE A 68 -15.40 1.83 -20.29
N LEU A 69 -15.74 0.58 -19.92
CA LEU A 69 -14.78 -0.39 -19.40
C LEU A 69 -13.88 -1.01 -20.46
N LEU A 70 -14.44 -1.34 -21.63
CA LEU A 70 -13.76 -2.07 -22.69
C LEU A 70 -13.36 -1.16 -23.88
N GLY A 71 -13.73 0.10 -23.86
CA GLY A 71 -13.33 1.06 -24.88
C GLY A 71 -11.81 1.26 -24.89
N GLU A 72 -11.22 1.24 -26.07
CA GLU A 72 -9.76 1.36 -26.27
C GLU A 72 -9.28 2.79 -26.42
N LYS A 73 -10.20 3.75 -26.57
CA LYS A 73 -9.88 5.14 -26.85
C LYS A 73 -10.38 6.05 -25.72
N TRP A 74 -9.47 6.84 -25.19
CA TRP A 74 -9.77 7.93 -24.26
C TRP A 74 -9.52 9.27 -24.97
N LYS A 75 -10.58 9.90 -25.45
CA LYS A 75 -10.54 11.17 -26.18
C LYS A 75 -11.78 11.99 -25.84
N PRO A 76 -11.85 12.60 -24.66
CA PRO A 76 -13.01 13.34 -24.20
C PRO A 76 -13.28 14.63 -25.01
N ASN A 77 -12.26 15.19 -25.68
CA ASN A 77 -12.35 16.44 -26.42
C ASN A 77 -12.63 16.25 -27.93
N ASP A 78 -12.68 15.01 -28.42
CA ASP A 78 -13.00 14.71 -29.82
C ASP A 78 -14.52 14.75 -30.07
N THR A 79 -14.91 14.88 -31.31
CA THR A 79 -16.32 14.81 -31.71
C THR A 79 -16.50 13.66 -32.71
N PRO A 80 -17.14 12.53 -32.32
CA PRO A 80 -17.75 12.25 -30.99
C PRO A 80 -16.70 11.94 -29.91
N ALA A 81 -17.00 12.34 -28.66
CA ALA A 81 -16.15 12.06 -27.52
C ALA A 81 -16.11 10.55 -27.20
N SER A 82 -14.95 10.06 -26.75
CA SER A 82 -14.72 8.66 -26.38
C SER A 82 -14.14 8.58 -24.96
N TYR A 83 -14.73 7.72 -24.11
CA TYR A 83 -14.40 7.62 -22.67
C TYR A 83 -13.96 6.20 -22.29
N GLY A 84 -13.30 5.46 -23.19
CA GLY A 84 -12.83 4.10 -22.92
C GLY A 84 -11.60 4.08 -22.01
N ILE A 85 -11.67 3.36 -20.88
CA ILE A 85 -10.61 3.29 -19.87
C ILE A 85 -9.78 2.00 -19.91
N LEU A 86 -10.02 1.09 -20.85
CA LEU A 86 -9.30 -0.18 -20.97
C LEU A 86 -7.77 -0.01 -20.99
N PRO A 87 -7.21 0.95 -21.78
CA PRO A 87 -5.76 1.17 -21.78
C PRO A 87 -5.20 1.51 -20.39
N MET A 88 -5.94 2.27 -19.58
CA MET A 88 -5.53 2.66 -18.23
C MET A 88 -5.64 1.50 -17.23
N ILE A 89 -6.66 0.63 -17.39
CA ILE A 89 -6.79 -0.59 -16.60
C ILE A 89 -5.57 -1.50 -16.86
N LEU A 90 -5.24 -1.76 -18.13
CA LEU A 90 -4.09 -2.58 -18.50
C LEU A 90 -2.78 -1.94 -18.09
N GLY A 91 -2.63 -0.62 -18.26
CA GLY A 91 -1.47 0.13 -17.79
C GLY A 91 -1.25 -0.03 -16.28
N SER A 92 -2.31 0.09 -15.48
CA SER A 92 -2.25 -0.11 -14.03
C SER A 92 -1.86 -1.56 -13.66
N ILE A 93 -2.44 -2.55 -14.36
CA ILE A 93 -2.13 -3.97 -14.12
C ILE A 93 -0.68 -4.28 -14.46
N TYR A 94 -0.19 -3.86 -15.63
CA TYR A 94 1.17 -4.18 -16.08
C TYR A 94 2.24 -3.53 -15.20
N ILE A 95 2.07 -2.25 -14.86
CA ILE A 95 3.01 -1.55 -13.96
C ILE A 95 3.01 -2.21 -12.58
N THR A 96 1.84 -2.51 -12.03
CA THR A 96 1.75 -3.17 -10.71
C THR A 96 2.32 -4.57 -10.73
N ALA A 97 2.00 -5.37 -11.74
CA ALA A 97 2.56 -6.71 -11.88
C ALA A 97 4.08 -6.68 -11.97
N GLY A 98 4.65 -5.78 -12.77
CA GLY A 98 6.09 -5.58 -12.85
C GLY A 98 6.70 -5.12 -11.52
N ALA A 99 6.07 -4.20 -10.81
CA ALA A 99 6.51 -3.76 -9.48
C ALA A 99 6.52 -4.90 -8.45
N VAL A 100 5.49 -5.75 -8.48
CA VAL A 100 5.38 -6.92 -7.61
C VAL A 100 6.43 -7.96 -7.94
N LEU A 101 6.67 -8.25 -9.23
CA LEU A 101 7.68 -9.20 -9.68
C LEU A 101 9.09 -8.81 -9.26
N VAL A 102 9.40 -7.52 -9.17
CA VAL A 102 10.69 -7.02 -8.73
C VAL A 102 10.73 -6.82 -7.21
N GLY A 103 9.77 -6.08 -6.67
CA GLY A 103 9.79 -5.60 -5.28
C GLY A 103 9.50 -6.68 -4.25
N VAL A 104 8.57 -7.61 -4.52
CA VAL A 104 8.19 -8.63 -3.53
C VAL A 104 9.31 -9.64 -3.30
N PRO A 105 9.94 -10.26 -4.31
CA PRO A 105 11.06 -11.18 -4.08
C PRO A 105 12.22 -10.51 -3.34
N ILE A 106 12.64 -9.32 -3.78
CA ILE A 106 13.72 -8.57 -3.13
C ILE A 106 13.33 -8.22 -1.69
N GLY A 107 12.11 -7.74 -1.48
CA GLY A 107 11.61 -7.38 -0.14
C GLY A 107 11.56 -8.57 0.82
N LEU A 108 11.07 -9.72 0.37
CA LEU A 108 11.01 -10.94 1.19
C LEU A 108 12.42 -11.48 1.51
N LEU A 109 13.32 -11.53 0.53
CA LEU A 109 14.70 -11.95 0.77
C LEU A 109 15.42 -11.01 1.75
N THR A 110 15.20 -9.71 1.61
CA THR A 110 15.74 -8.72 2.55
C THR A 110 15.15 -8.91 3.95
N ALA A 111 13.84 -9.17 4.07
CA ALA A 111 13.20 -9.43 5.34
C ALA A 111 13.74 -10.70 6.03
N ILE A 112 13.92 -11.78 5.28
CA ILE A 112 14.54 -13.03 5.78
C ILE A 112 15.96 -12.75 6.27
N PHE A 113 16.77 -12.06 5.45
CA PHE A 113 18.12 -11.69 5.84
C PHE A 113 18.14 -10.88 7.13
N MET A 114 17.31 -9.84 7.22
CA MET A 114 17.27 -8.94 8.38
C MET A 114 16.78 -9.63 9.65
N SER A 115 15.82 -10.55 9.55
CA SER A 115 15.25 -11.22 10.73
C SER A 115 16.18 -12.28 11.34
N HIS A 116 16.91 -13.05 10.52
CA HIS A 116 17.61 -14.25 10.99
C HIS A 116 19.10 -14.34 10.62
N PHE A 117 19.55 -13.62 9.59
CA PHE A 117 20.93 -13.72 9.08
C PHE A 117 21.76 -12.46 9.34
N CYS A 118 21.13 -11.34 9.65
CA CYS A 118 21.81 -10.06 9.76
C CYS A 118 22.55 -9.93 11.09
N PRO A 119 23.87 -9.65 11.09
CA PRO A 119 24.60 -9.34 12.32
C PRO A 119 24.02 -8.07 12.98
N LYS A 120 23.96 -8.05 14.31
CA LYS A 120 23.38 -6.92 15.09
C LYS A 120 23.93 -5.54 14.70
N LYS A 121 25.21 -5.46 14.32
CA LYS A 121 25.84 -4.20 13.87
C LYS A 121 25.26 -3.71 12.54
N LEU A 122 25.08 -4.59 11.57
CA LEU A 122 24.48 -4.27 10.27
C LEU A 122 22.98 -4.01 10.38
N TYR A 123 22.27 -4.74 11.22
CA TYR A 123 20.85 -4.51 11.50
C TYR A 123 20.59 -3.09 11.98
N GLY A 124 21.46 -2.57 12.90
CA GLY A 124 21.38 -1.19 13.39
C GLY A 124 21.52 -0.12 12.31
N VAL A 125 22.10 -0.46 11.15
CA VAL A 125 22.21 0.43 9.99
C VAL A 125 21.07 0.22 9.00
N PHE A 126 20.77 -1.03 8.62
CA PHE A 126 19.76 -1.33 7.61
C PHE A 126 18.35 -0.98 8.05
N LYS A 127 18.00 -1.23 9.31
CA LYS A 127 16.64 -0.95 9.81
C LYS A 127 16.28 0.55 9.70
N PRO A 128 17.11 1.50 10.18
CA PRO A 128 16.87 2.92 9.95
C PRO A 128 16.83 3.31 8.47
N MET A 129 17.69 2.74 7.62
CA MET A 129 17.70 3.05 6.18
C MET A 129 16.38 2.65 5.52
N ILE A 130 15.84 1.46 5.82
CA ILE A 130 14.54 1.02 5.28
C ILE A 130 13.41 1.91 5.81
N ASN A 131 13.46 2.31 7.08
CA ASN A 131 12.48 3.23 7.64
C ASN A 131 12.55 4.62 7.00
N LEU A 132 13.75 5.12 6.68
CA LEU A 132 13.92 6.37 5.94
C LEU A 132 13.33 6.29 4.53
N LEU A 133 13.54 5.18 3.82
CA LEU A 133 12.92 4.94 2.52
C LEU A 133 11.38 5.01 2.59
N ALA A 134 10.77 4.50 3.68
CA ALA A 134 9.32 4.59 3.87
C ALA A 134 8.83 6.05 4.03
N GLY A 135 9.67 6.93 4.54
CA GLY A 135 9.37 8.35 4.79
C GLY A 135 9.56 9.27 3.57
N ILE A 136 10.20 8.80 2.49
CA ILE A 136 10.43 9.61 1.29
C ILE A 136 9.09 9.87 0.57
N PRO A 137 8.72 11.13 0.26
CA PRO A 137 7.54 11.45 -0.54
C PRO A 137 7.61 10.84 -1.94
N SER A 138 6.48 10.35 -2.47
CA SER A 138 6.44 9.67 -3.78
C SER A 138 6.93 10.55 -4.95
N ILE A 139 6.71 11.86 -4.87
CA ILE A 139 7.21 12.81 -5.87
C ILE A 139 8.75 12.80 -5.96
N VAL A 140 9.45 12.62 -4.85
CA VAL A 140 10.92 12.53 -4.82
C VAL A 140 11.39 11.25 -5.52
N TYR A 141 10.70 10.14 -5.31
CA TYR A 141 10.93 8.91 -6.06
C TYR A 141 10.71 9.11 -7.57
N GLY A 142 9.63 9.81 -7.95
CA GLY A 142 9.36 10.14 -9.34
C GLY A 142 10.47 10.98 -9.97
N PHE A 143 10.96 11.98 -9.23
CA PHE A 143 12.09 12.82 -9.66
C PHE A 143 13.39 12.02 -9.82
N PHE A 144 13.70 11.16 -8.86
CA PHE A 144 14.79 10.19 -8.99
C PHE A 144 14.61 9.29 -10.22
N GLY A 145 13.40 8.83 -10.46
CA GLY A 145 13.05 8.04 -11.64
C GLY A 145 13.39 8.74 -12.95
N ILE A 146 13.00 10.01 -13.10
CA ILE A 146 13.30 10.81 -14.31
C ILE A 146 14.80 11.03 -14.49
N ILE A 147 15.51 11.37 -13.42
CA ILE A 147 16.93 11.74 -13.52
C ILE A 147 17.84 10.53 -13.68
N VAL A 148 17.50 9.40 -13.04
CA VAL A 148 18.39 8.24 -12.97
C VAL A 148 17.84 7.07 -13.78
N ILE A 149 16.61 6.61 -13.49
CA ILE A 149 16.10 5.35 -14.06
C ILE A 149 15.74 5.52 -15.54
N VAL A 150 15.07 6.61 -15.92
CA VAL A 150 14.68 6.88 -17.32
C VAL A 150 15.90 6.95 -18.24
N PRO A 151 16.98 7.69 -17.93
CA PRO A 151 18.18 7.69 -18.76
C PRO A 151 18.88 6.32 -18.83
N LEU A 152 18.92 5.58 -17.69
CA LEU A 152 19.52 4.24 -17.67
C LEU A 152 18.76 3.27 -18.59
N VAL A 153 17.42 3.26 -18.53
CA VAL A 153 16.60 2.42 -19.40
C VAL A 153 16.78 2.82 -20.85
N ARG A 154 16.73 4.12 -21.17
CA ARG A 154 16.93 4.63 -22.54
C ARG A 154 18.27 4.24 -23.14
N GLN A 155 19.36 4.35 -22.35
CA GLN A 155 20.72 4.11 -22.85
C GLN A 155 21.04 2.61 -22.98
N HIS A 156 20.56 1.76 -22.07
CA HIS A 156 20.99 0.37 -21.98
C HIS A 156 19.95 -0.63 -22.53
N ILE A 157 18.68 -0.28 -22.50
CA ILE A 157 17.59 -1.19 -22.90
C ILE A 157 16.91 -0.70 -24.17
N GLY A 158 16.77 0.63 -24.32
CA GLY A 158 16.15 1.28 -25.49
C GLY A 158 14.81 1.93 -25.20
N GLY A 159 14.15 2.39 -26.25
CA GLY A 159 12.89 3.15 -26.18
C GLY A 159 13.09 4.59 -25.66
N ASP A 160 11.99 5.27 -25.31
CA ASP A 160 12.01 6.65 -24.82
C ASP A 160 12.47 6.75 -23.35
N GLY A 161 12.60 5.62 -22.66
CA GLY A 161 12.93 5.54 -21.25
C GLY A 161 11.71 5.70 -20.32
N ASN A 162 10.73 6.53 -20.67
CA ASN A 162 9.45 6.62 -19.99
C ASN A 162 8.57 5.43 -20.41
N SER A 163 8.39 4.45 -19.53
CA SER A 163 7.82 3.16 -19.92
C SER A 163 7.20 2.40 -18.74
N ILE A 164 6.47 1.33 -19.10
CA ILE A 164 5.99 0.34 -18.12
C ILE A 164 7.16 -0.19 -17.28
N LEU A 165 8.29 -0.53 -17.92
CA LEU A 165 9.45 -1.09 -17.23
C LEU A 165 10.01 -0.11 -16.19
N THR A 166 10.22 1.16 -16.56
CA THR A 166 10.75 2.20 -15.67
C THR A 166 9.82 2.42 -14.48
N ALA A 167 8.52 2.53 -14.72
CA ALA A 167 7.52 2.68 -13.68
C ALA A 167 7.47 1.44 -12.75
N SER A 168 7.56 0.23 -13.32
CA SER A 168 7.57 -1.02 -12.54
C SER A 168 8.78 -1.13 -11.61
N VAL A 169 9.98 -0.80 -12.10
CA VAL A 169 11.20 -0.80 -11.28
C VAL A 169 11.10 0.23 -10.17
N LEU A 170 10.67 1.45 -10.50
CA LEU A 170 10.50 2.51 -9.50
C LEU A 170 9.50 2.15 -8.41
N LEU A 171 8.33 1.64 -8.78
CA LEU A 171 7.33 1.19 -7.83
C LEU A 171 7.80 -0.04 -7.04
N GLY A 172 8.56 -0.94 -7.68
CA GLY A 172 9.21 -2.06 -7.00
C GLY A 172 10.09 -1.60 -5.84
N ILE A 173 10.89 -0.54 -6.05
CA ILE A 173 11.69 0.08 -4.99
C ILE A 173 10.80 0.71 -3.90
N MET A 174 9.73 1.38 -4.30
CA MET A 174 8.83 2.07 -3.37
C MET A 174 8.05 1.14 -2.44
N ILE A 175 7.76 -0.09 -2.86
CA ILE A 175 7.05 -1.07 -2.01
C ILE A 175 7.99 -1.82 -1.06
N LEU A 176 9.31 -1.80 -1.29
CA LEU A 176 10.29 -2.52 -0.45
C LEU A 176 10.14 -2.25 1.04
N PRO A 177 10.07 -0.99 1.51
CA PRO A 177 9.96 -0.73 2.94
C PRO A 177 8.74 -1.39 3.59
N THR A 178 7.62 -1.40 2.89
CA THR A 178 6.37 -2.00 3.38
C THR A 178 6.50 -3.53 3.45
N VAL A 179 6.99 -4.15 2.38
CA VAL A 179 7.15 -5.61 2.31
C VAL A 179 8.21 -6.08 3.32
N VAL A 180 9.37 -5.41 3.37
CA VAL A 180 10.46 -5.76 4.31
C VAL A 180 10.01 -5.59 5.75
N GLY A 181 9.49 -4.41 6.11
CA GLY A 181 9.19 -4.08 7.49
C GLY A 181 8.14 -4.99 8.13
N LEU A 182 7.04 -5.23 7.42
CA LEU A 182 5.97 -6.10 7.93
C LEU A 182 6.35 -7.59 7.88
N SER A 183 7.05 -8.06 6.84
CA SER A 183 7.49 -9.45 6.76
C SER A 183 8.53 -9.78 7.82
N GLU A 184 9.50 -8.89 8.05
CA GLU A 184 10.49 -9.02 9.12
C GLU A 184 9.80 -9.08 10.49
N SER A 185 8.90 -8.13 10.79
CA SER A 185 8.12 -8.14 12.04
C SER A 185 7.35 -9.45 12.23
N SER A 186 6.76 -9.97 11.15
CA SER A 186 5.99 -11.23 11.19
C SER A 186 6.87 -12.44 11.47
N MET A 187 8.07 -12.49 10.91
CA MET A 187 9.04 -13.57 11.19
C MET A 187 9.58 -13.47 12.62
N ASN A 188 9.85 -12.27 13.10
CA ASN A 188 10.31 -12.04 14.48
C ASN A 188 9.22 -12.33 15.54
N ALA A 189 7.93 -12.33 15.16
CA ALA A 189 6.81 -12.67 16.03
C ALA A 189 6.61 -14.19 16.20
N VAL A 190 7.27 -15.04 15.41
CA VAL A 190 7.22 -16.50 15.55
C VAL A 190 7.94 -16.88 16.87
N PRO A 191 7.32 -17.68 17.75
CA PRO A 191 7.97 -18.11 19.00
C PRO A 191 9.31 -18.81 18.76
N SER A 192 10.33 -18.48 19.58
CA SER A 192 11.67 -19.05 19.45
C SER A 192 11.69 -20.59 19.58
N SER A 193 10.72 -21.15 20.29
CA SER A 193 10.56 -22.61 20.43
C SER A 193 10.42 -23.35 19.08
N TYR A 194 9.87 -22.70 18.06
CA TYR A 194 9.81 -23.30 16.71
C TYR A 194 11.20 -23.45 16.09
N TYR A 195 12.01 -22.41 16.24
CA TYR A 195 13.39 -22.41 15.74
C TYR A 195 14.27 -23.40 16.53
N GLU A 196 14.22 -23.32 17.86
CA GLU A 196 14.98 -24.20 18.77
C GLU A 196 14.60 -25.66 18.58
N GLY A 197 13.30 -25.96 18.42
CA GLY A 197 12.82 -27.31 18.13
C GLY A 197 13.35 -27.86 16.81
N ALA A 198 13.42 -27.04 15.75
CA ALA A 198 14.00 -27.45 14.48
C ALA A 198 15.50 -27.77 14.59
N LEU A 199 16.26 -26.97 15.34
CA LEU A 199 17.68 -27.21 15.61
C LEU A 199 17.88 -28.48 16.45
N ALA A 200 17.05 -28.73 17.45
CA ALA A 200 17.11 -29.94 18.26
C ALA A 200 16.88 -31.23 17.47
N LEU A 201 16.12 -31.13 16.37
CA LEU A 201 15.92 -32.24 15.42
C LEU A 201 17.04 -32.31 14.37
N GLY A 202 18.12 -31.55 14.48
CA GLY A 202 19.29 -31.57 13.60
C GLY A 202 19.16 -30.74 12.33
N ALA A 203 18.18 -29.84 12.23
CA ALA A 203 18.11 -28.91 11.09
C ALA A 203 19.26 -27.89 11.13
N THR A 204 19.81 -27.51 9.97
CA THR A 204 20.69 -26.32 9.90
C THR A 204 19.93 -25.04 10.09
N HIS A 205 20.64 -23.94 10.40
CA HIS A 205 20.05 -22.62 10.54
C HIS A 205 19.19 -22.22 9.35
N GLU A 206 19.73 -22.35 8.13
CA GLU A 206 19.06 -22.00 6.88
C GLU A 206 17.80 -22.83 6.66
N ARG A 207 17.88 -24.13 6.97
CA ARG A 207 16.76 -25.05 6.83
C ARG A 207 15.66 -24.73 7.85
N ALA A 208 16.00 -24.45 9.11
CA ALA A 208 15.05 -24.06 10.13
C ALA A 208 14.31 -22.77 9.75
N VAL A 209 15.01 -21.76 9.23
CA VAL A 209 14.40 -20.50 8.77
C VAL A 209 13.48 -20.74 7.58
N ALA A 210 13.94 -21.45 6.55
CA ALA A 210 13.19 -21.63 5.30
C ALA A 210 11.97 -22.56 5.45
N THR A 211 12.08 -23.64 6.26
CA THR A 211 11.04 -24.68 6.34
C THR A 211 10.13 -24.55 7.57
N VAL A 212 10.54 -23.82 8.60
CA VAL A 212 9.77 -23.68 9.84
C VAL A 212 9.35 -22.24 10.07
N ILE A 213 10.29 -21.29 10.16
CA ILE A 213 9.99 -19.90 10.49
C ILE A 213 9.21 -19.20 9.38
N PHE A 214 9.70 -19.28 8.14
CA PHE A 214 9.05 -18.60 7.01
C PHE A 214 7.61 -19.10 6.76
N PRO A 215 7.32 -20.41 6.76
CA PRO A 215 5.94 -20.89 6.68
C PRO A 215 5.09 -20.53 7.90
N ALA A 216 5.63 -20.54 9.11
CA ALA A 216 4.92 -20.13 10.33
C ALA A 216 4.54 -18.62 10.31
N ALA A 217 5.42 -17.77 9.75
CA ALA A 217 5.17 -16.33 9.59
C ALA A 217 4.24 -15.97 8.43
N ARG A 218 3.79 -16.94 7.63
CA ARG A 218 3.05 -16.70 6.38
C ARG A 218 1.79 -15.87 6.58
N SER A 219 1.07 -16.06 7.69
CA SER A 219 -0.13 -15.29 8.02
C SER A 219 0.11 -13.79 8.16
N GLY A 220 1.33 -13.37 8.50
CA GLY A 220 1.74 -11.97 8.54
C GLY A 220 2.50 -11.49 7.29
N ILE A 221 3.19 -12.40 6.58
CA ILE A 221 3.88 -12.08 5.32
C ILE A 221 2.88 -11.78 4.19
N MET A 222 1.81 -12.55 4.06
CA MET A 222 0.80 -12.32 3.01
C MET A 222 0.16 -10.93 3.07
N PRO A 223 -0.29 -10.42 4.24
CA PRO A 223 -0.75 -9.05 4.38
C PRO A 223 0.29 -8.01 3.95
N SER A 224 1.59 -8.22 4.20
CA SER A 224 2.64 -7.28 3.79
C SER A 224 2.72 -7.15 2.26
N VAL A 225 2.60 -8.26 1.55
CA VAL A 225 2.58 -8.28 0.08
C VAL A 225 1.32 -7.60 -0.45
N ILE A 226 0.15 -7.90 0.13
CA ILE A 226 -1.13 -7.29 -0.26
C ILE A 226 -1.09 -5.78 -0.07
N LEU A 227 -0.54 -5.30 1.04
CA LEU A 227 -0.40 -3.87 1.32
C LEU A 227 0.57 -3.21 0.33
N GLY A 228 1.67 -3.89 -0.04
CA GLY A 228 2.59 -3.46 -1.08
C GLY A 228 1.91 -3.34 -2.45
N ILE A 229 1.08 -4.32 -2.84
CA ILE A 229 0.30 -4.29 -4.08
C ILE A 229 -0.70 -3.12 -4.06
N GLY A 230 -1.45 -2.96 -2.97
CA GLY A 230 -2.40 -1.86 -2.81
C GLY A 230 -1.73 -0.49 -2.96
N ARG A 231 -0.52 -0.33 -2.38
CA ARG A 231 0.29 0.87 -2.53
C ARG A 231 0.73 1.10 -3.98
N ALA A 232 1.17 0.05 -4.68
CA ALA A 232 1.60 0.16 -6.08
C ALA A 232 0.45 0.56 -7.02
N ILE A 233 -0.75 -0.01 -6.84
CA ILE A 233 -1.93 0.33 -7.65
C ILE A 233 -2.38 1.77 -7.42
N GLY A 234 -2.32 2.23 -6.15
CA GLY A 234 -2.74 3.58 -5.78
C GLY A 234 -1.70 4.66 -6.07
N GLU A 235 -0.47 4.29 -6.47
CA GLU A 235 0.58 5.27 -6.69
C GLU A 235 0.28 6.11 -7.93
N THR A 236 0.37 7.43 -7.75
CA THR A 236 -0.02 8.39 -8.78
C THR A 236 1.17 9.27 -9.19
N MET A 237 1.76 9.99 -8.24
CA MET A 237 2.71 11.06 -8.54
C MET A 237 4.01 10.53 -9.13
N ALA A 238 4.57 9.45 -8.59
CA ALA A 238 5.76 8.84 -9.14
C ALA A 238 5.50 8.24 -10.53
N VAL A 239 4.32 7.64 -10.74
CA VAL A 239 3.94 7.04 -12.03
C VAL A 239 3.77 8.10 -13.11
N ILE A 240 3.07 9.23 -12.84
CA ILE A 240 2.91 10.34 -13.77
C ILE A 240 4.26 10.81 -14.32
N MET A 241 5.29 10.80 -13.49
CA MET A 241 6.62 11.29 -13.87
C MET A 241 7.38 10.35 -14.80
N VAL A 242 7.19 9.02 -14.69
CA VAL A 242 8.05 8.04 -15.39
C VAL A 242 7.33 7.09 -16.35
N ALA A 243 5.99 7.01 -16.30
CA ALA A 243 5.24 6.07 -17.13
C ALA A 243 4.93 6.57 -18.54
N GLY A 244 5.21 7.84 -18.87
CA GLY A 244 5.00 8.43 -20.19
C GLY A 244 3.58 8.93 -20.47
N ASN A 245 2.60 8.68 -19.59
CA ASN A 245 1.21 9.20 -19.60
C ASN A 245 0.43 9.06 -20.93
N GLN A 246 0.69 8.02 -21.70
CA GLN A 246 0.03 7.79 -22.99
C GLN A 246 -1.26 7.00 -22.78
N ALA A 247 -2.41 7.60 -23.12
CA ALA A 247 -3.74 6.96 -23.05
C ALA A 247 -3.99 6.06 -24.27
N ARG A 248 -3.16 5.04 -24.46
CA ARG A 248 -3.25 4.08 -25.57
C ARG A 248 -3.01 2.66 -25.08
N MET A 249 -3.47 1.68 -25.87
CA MET A 249 -3.21 0.26 -25.58
C MET A 249 -1.71 -0.03 -25.55
N PRO A 250 -1.22 -0.65 -24.45
CA PRO A 250 0.19 -1.00 -24.33
C PRO A 250 0.56 -2.12 -25.30
N LYS A 251 1.57 -1.88 -26.14
CA LYS A 251 2.08 -2.86 -27.12
C LYS A 251 3.37 -3.55 -26.67
N GLY A 252 4.06 -2.95 -25.70
CA GLY A 252 5.32 -3.47 -25.18
C GLY A 252 5.70 -2.85 -23.83
N ILE A 253 6.64 -3.50 -23.13
CA ILE A 253 7.09 -3.06 -21.80
C ILE A 253 7.95 -1.78 -21.83
N LEU A 254 8.49 -1.42 -22.98
CA LEU A 254 9.30 -0.20 -23.18
C LEU A 254 8.48 0.99 -23.66
N GLU A 255 7.17 0.83 -23.82
CA GLU A 255 6.26 1.90 -24.21
C GLU A 255 5.68 2.61 -22.99
N GLY A 256 5.34 3.90 -23.21
CA GLY A 256 4.64 4.70 -22.24
C GLY A 256 3.16 4.31 -22.16
N VAL A 257 2.64 4.31 -20.93
CA VAL A 257 1.22 4.07 -20.64
C VAL A 257 0.71 5.07 -19.62
N ARG A 258 -0.62 5.11 -19.47
CA ARG A 258 -1.29 5.87 -18.42
C ARG A 258 -2.00 4.90 -17.47
N THR A 259 -1.92 5.15 -16.18
CA THR A 259 -2.69 4.39 -15.15
C THR A 259 -4.04 5.06 -14.88
N LEU A 260 -4.95 4.35 -14.22
CA LEU A 260 -6.25 4.88 -13.79
C LEU A 260 -6.07 6.11 -12.88
N THR A 261 -5.17 6.02 -11.90
CA THR A 261 -4.84 7.12 -10.98
C THR A 261 -4.23 8.32 -11.70
N ALA A 262 -3.29 8.08 -12.62
CA ALA A 262 -2.68 9.11 -13.44
C ALA A 262 -3.71 9.82 -14.34
N ASN A 263 -4.65 9.08 -14.92
CA ASN A 263 -5.72 9.66 -15.75
C ASN A 263 -6.57 10.66 -14.97
N ILE A 264 -7.01 10.28 -13.76
CA ILE A 264 -7.80 11.16 -12.90
C ILE A 264 -7.02 12.45 -12.60
N VAL A 265 -5.79 12.32 -12.09
CA VAL A 265 -5.02 13.49 -11.62
C VAL A 265 -4.58 14.40 -12.76
N THR A 266 -4.20 13.86 -13.92
CA THR A 266 -3.74 14.68 -15.04
C THR A 266 -4.87 15.47 -15.71
N GLU A 267 -6.10 14.98 -15.67
CA GLU A 267 -7.22 15.60 -16.41
C GLU A 267 -8.25 16.30 -15.51
N MET A 268 -8.32 15.95 -14.21
CA MET A 268 -9.31 16.52 -13.28
C MET A 268 -9.29 18.04 -13.21
N GLY A 269 -8.12 18.68 -13.41
CA GLY A 269 -7.97 20.14 -13.28
C GLY A 269 -8.63 20.97 -14.40
N TYR A 270 -8.92 20.35 -15.54
CA TYR A 270 -9.52 21.04 -16.69
C TYR A 270 -10.76 20.33 -17.25
N ALA A 271 -11.13 19.19 -16.69
CA ALA A 271 -12.33 18.47 -17.09
C ALA A 271 -13.61 19.22 -16.70
N ALA A 272 -14.60 19.19 -17.58
CA ALA A 272 -15.92 19.75 -17.35
C ALA A 272 -17.02 18.77 -17.76
N ASP A 273 -18.21 18.94 -17.23
CA ASP A 273 -19.42 18.17 -17.56
C ASP A 273 -19.20 16.65 -17.54
N LEU A 274 -19.58 15.95 -18.62
CA LEU A 274 -19.47 14.50 -18.72
C LEU A 274 -18.02 14.00 -18.62
N HIS A 275 -17.03 14.80 -19.03
CA HIS A 275 -15.62 14.45 -18.88
C HIS A 275 -15.23 14.38 -17.40
N TYR A 276 -15.63 15.35 -16.59
CA TYR A 276 -15.42 15.37 -15.15
C TYR A 276 -16.09 14.18 -14.46
N ASP A 277 -17.34 13.90 -14.81
CA ASP A 277 -18.11 12.76 -14.30
C ASP A 277 -17.48 11.42 -14.69
N ALA A 278 -16.92 11.30 -15.90
CA ALA A 278 -16.21 10.11 -16.38
C ALA A 278 -14.92 9.86 -15.57
N LEU A 279 -14.21 10.91 -15.17
CA LEU A 279 -13.03 10.76 -14.29
C LEU A 279 -13.44 10.27 -12.88
N ILE A 280 -14.57 10.74 -12.34
CA ILE A 280 -15.12 10.18 -11.09
C ILE A 280 -15.53 8.71 -11.31
N GLY A 281 -16.13 8.39 -12.45
CA GLY A 281 -16.42 7.02 -12.87
C GLY A 281 -15.17 6.13 -12.92
N THR A 282 -14.04 6.67 -13.40
CA THR A 282 -12.72 5.99 -13.34
C THR A 282 -12.32 5.69 -11.89
N GLY A 283 -12.62 6.61 -10.95
CA GLY A 283 -12.44 6.40 -9.51
C GLY A 283 -13.29 5.28 -8.95
N VAL A 284 -14.55 5.12 -9.39
CA VAL A 284 -15.41 3.97 -9.02
C VAL A 284 -14.77 2.66 -9.48
N VAL A 285 -14.30 2.60 -10.72
CA VAL A 285 -13.66 1.40 -11.27
C VAL A 285 -12.39 1.05 -10.50
N LEU A 286 -11.56 2.04 -10.17
CA LEU A 286 -10.36 1.84 -9.36
C LEU A 286 -10.70 1.30 -7.97
N PHE A 287 -11.71 1.88 -7.32
CA PHE A 287 -12.17 1.42 -6.00
C PHE A 287 -12.63 -0.04 -6.03
N VAL A 288 -13.48 -0.38 -7.00
CA VAL A 288 -14.00 -1.76 -7.18
C VAL A 288 -12.85 -2.71 -7.51
N PHE A 289 -11.90 -2.31 -8.34
CA PHE A 289 -10.71 -3.10 -8.69
C PHE A 289 -9.86 -3.44 -7.45
N ILE A 290 -9.55 -2.43 -6.61
CA ILE A 290 -8.80 -2.63 -5.36
C ILE A 290 -9.59 -3.52 -4.39
N LEU A 291 -10.90 -3.34 -4.29
CA LEU A 291 -11.77 -4.14 -3.43
C LEU A 291 -11.78 -5.61 -3.86
N ILE A 292 -11.91 -5.88 -5.16
CA ILE A 292 -11.84 -7.25 -5.71
C ILE A 292 -10.50 -7.90 -5.40
N LEU A 293 -9.39 -7.19 -5.61
CA LEU A 293 -8.07 -7.71 -5.29
C LEU A 293 -7.93 -8.05 -3.81
N ASN A 294 -8.36 -7.16 -2.91
CA ASN A 294 -8.30 -7.41 -1.47
C ASN A 294 -9.14 -8.63 -1.06
N ILE A 295 -10.33 -8.78 -1.63
CA ILE A 295 -11.19 -9.95 -1.38
C ILE A 295 -10.53 -11.22 -1.90
N CYS A 296 -10.02 -11.24 -3.13
CA CYS A 296 -9.32 -12.38 -3.71
C CYS A 296 -8.16 -12.85 -2.85
N PHE A 297 -7.30 -11.91 -2.41
CA PHE A 297 -6.18 -12.23 -1.53
C PHE A 297 -6.63 -12.72 -0.15
N SER A 298 -7.67 -12.12 0.43
CA SER A 298 -8.24 -12.55 1.71
C SER A 298 -8.76 -13.98 1.66
N LEU A 299 -9.48 -14.33 0.58
CA LEU A 299 -9.98 -15.68 0.35
C LEU A 299 -8.86 -16.71 0.16
N LEU A 300 -7.80 -16.34 -0.58
CA LEU A 300 -6.63 -17.21 -0.77
C LEU A 300 -5.90 -17.48 0.55
N ASN A 301 -5.85 -16.51 1.45
CA ASN A 301 -5.24 -16.67 2.76
C ASN A 301 -6.09 -17.57 3.68
N LYS A 302 -7.42 -17.42 3.65
CA LYS A 302 -8.35 -18.22 4.48
C LYS A 302 -8.38 -19.70 4.11
N LYS A 303 -8.15 -20.06 2.83
CA LYS A 303 -8.23 -21.45 2.33
C LYS A 303 -7.00 -22.31 2.71
N LYS A 304 -5.98 -21.73 3.33
CA LYS A 304 -4.70 -22.39 3.67
C LYS A 304 -4.41 -22.45 5.19
N ASN A 305 -5.33 -21.91 6.01
CA ASN A 305 -5.40 -22.12 7.45
C ASN A 305 -6.48 -23.15 7.75
#